data_fd3156fd90d611ce8c238d268a31f395
#
_entry.id   fd3156fd90d611ce8c238d268a31f395
#
_cell.length_a   1.000
_cell.length_b   1.000
_cell.length_c   1.000
_cell.angle_alpha   90.00
_cell.angle_beta   90.00
_cell.angle_gamma   90.00
#
_symmetry.space_group_name_H-M   'P 1'
#
loop_
_entity.id
_entity.type
_entity.pdbx_description
1 polymer ?
#
loop_
_entity_poly.entity_id
_entity_poly.type
_entity_poly.pdbx_seq_one_letter_code
_entity_poly.pdbx_strand_id
1 'polypeptide(L)'
;LAIGHTRYSTTGSSQWWNAQPLVQHGSARTIALGHNGNLTNAAELREELAAAGHRLATTADTEVIAALIANDPAQLDEAVANAMRRLDGAFSIVALSEGKLIAFRDPRGMRPLSLGRLDGDWVVASETCALDLVGAEVEREVRPGELLLIDEQVASQQVVPVDDGGA
;
A
#
# COMPACT_ATOMS: atom_id res chain seq x y z
N LEU A 1 13.90 4.33 8.56
CA LEU A 1 12.89 3.65 7.73
C LEU A 1 13.14 3.94 6.26
N ALA A 2 12.93 2.95 5.39
CA ALA A 2 13.06 3.09 3.94
C ALA A 2 12.06 2.15 3.24
N ILE A 3 11.59 2.54 2.06
CA ILE A 3 10.86 1.65 1.14
C ILE A 3 11.53 1.70 -0.23
N GLY A 4 11.42 0.62 -0.98
CA GLY A 4 11.91 0.49 -2.34
C GLY A 4 10.92 -0.26 -3.21
N HIS A 5 11.00 -0.07 -4.53
CA HIS A 5 10.15 -0.76 -5.48
C HIS A 5 10.89 -1.03 -6.80
N THR A 6 10.76 -2.24 -7.29
CA THR A 6 11.20 -2.61 -8.64
C THR A 6 9.98 -2.73 -9.53
N ARG A 7 9.75 -1.72 -10.37
CA ARG A 7 8.54 -1.65 -11.21
C ARG A 7 8.66 -2.54 -12.44
N TYR A 8 7.68 -3.42 -12.61
CA TYR A 8 7.39 -4.07 -13.88
C TYR A 8 6.15 -3.38 -14.49
N SER A 9 6.25 -2.84 -15.73
CA SER A 9 5.15 -2.09 -16.35
C SER A 9 4.01 -3.01 -16.75
N THR A 10 3.03 -3.20 -15.88
CA THR A 10 1.79 -3.93 -16.17
C THR A 10 0.63 -3.01 -16.50
N THR A 11 0.57 -1.83 -15.91
CA THR A 11 -0.48 -0.82 -16.13
C THR A 11 0.16 0.57 -16.19
N GLY A 12 -0.29 1.41 -17.11
CA GLY A 12 0.27 2.74 -17.38
C GLY A 12 1.52 2.72 -18.24
N SER A 13 1.92 3.88 -18.75
CA SER A 13 3.10 4.04 -19.60
C SER A 13 4.40 3.86 -18.79
N SER A 14 5.47 3.35 -19.46
CA SER A 14 6.82 3.23 -18.86
C SER A 14 7.52 4.58 -18.76
N GLN A 15 6.83 5.60 -18.23
CA GLN A 15 7.36 6.93 -18.06
C GLN A 15 7.93 7.08 -16.63
N TRP A 16 8.96 7.91 -16.48
CA TRP A 16 9.66 8.09 -15.21
C TRP A 16 8.76 8.62 -14.08
N TRP A 17 7.72 9.41 -14.42
CA TRP A 17 6.76 9.92 -13.44
C TRP A 17 5.81 8.86 -12.85
N ASN A 18 5.77 7.66 -13.47
CA ASN A 18 5.09 6.49 -12.90
C ASN A 18 6.04 5.62 -12.07
N ALA A 19 7.28 6.07 -11.82
CA ALA A 19 8.20 5.34 -10.96
C ALA A 19 7.68 5.25 -9.52
N GLN A 20 8.04 4.18 -8.84
CA GLN A 20 7.68 3.94 -7.44
C GLN A 20 8.96 3.76 -6.61
N PRO A 21 8.95 4.09 -5.31
CA PRO A 21 7.83 4.61 -4.54
C PRO A 21 7.35 5.98 -5.04
N LEU A 22 6.03 6.16 -5.14
CA LEU A 22 5.41 7.43 -5.48
C LEU A 22 5.22 8.26 -4.21
N VAL A 23 5.62 9.54 -4.26
CA VAL A 23 5.40 10.48 -3.14
C VAL A 23 4.21 11.37 -3.46
N GLN A 24 3.23 11.39 -2.57
CA GLN A 24 2.04 12.23 -2.64
C GLN A 24 1.99 13.19 -1.45
N HIS A 25 1.86 14.48 -1.78
CA HIS A 25 1.58 15.53 -0.81
C HIS A 25 0.09 15.83 -0.82
N GLY A 26 -0.60 15.56 0.28
CA GLY A 26 -2.02 15.86 0.45
C GLY A 26 -2.27 16.98 1.43
N SER A 27 -3.54 17.27 1.67
CA SER A 27 -3.97 18.28 2.64
C SER A 27 -3.76 17.86 4.10
N ALA A 28 -3.76 16.57 4.39
CA ALA A 28 -3.60 16.03 5.73
C ALA A 28 -2.17 15.53 6.01
N ARG A 29 -1.54 14.87 5.04
CA ARG A 29 -0.21 14.27 5.22
C ARG A 29 0.55 14.10 3.92
N THR A 30 1.83 13.79 4.06
CA THR A 30 2.67 13.28 2.97
C THR A 30 2.85 11.78 3.12
N ILE A 31 2.72 11.03 2.03
CA ILE A 31 2.93 9.60 1.99
C ILE A 31 3.84 9.20 0.81
N ALA A 32 4.77 8.30 1.04
CA ALA A 32 5.50 7.60 0.00
C ALA A 32 4.96 6.17 -0.10
N LEU A 33 4.64 5.68 -1.30
CA LEU A 33 3.91 4.43 -1.47
C LEU A 33 4.46 3.60 -2.63
N GLY A 34 4.64 2.31 -2.39
CA GLY A 34 4.91 1.26 -3.38
C GLY A 34 3.73 0.30 -3.47
N HIS A 35 3.30 0.00 -4.70
CA HIS A 35 2.13 -0.83 -5.01
C HIS A 35 2.50 -1.98 -5.92
N ASN A 36 2.24 -3.19 -5.50
CA ASN A 36 2.25 -4.39 -6.33
C ASN A 36 0.81 -4.85 -6.55
N GLY A 37 0.29 -4.65 -7.74
CA GLY A 37 -1.08 -5.01 -8.07
C GLY A 37 -1.71 -4.15 -9.16
N ASN A 38 -3.03 -4.16 -9.19
CA ASN A 38 -3.85 -3.37 -10.11
C ASN A 38 -5.25 -3.17 -9.52
N LEU A 39 -5.74 -1.93 -9.50
CA LEU A 39 -7.10 -1.60 -9.09
C LEU A 39 -8.07 -1.70 -10.27
N THR A 40 -9.23 -2.29 -10.04
CA THR A 40 -10.32 -2.37 -11.02
C THR A 40 -11.15 -1.09 -11.05
N ASN A 41 -11.25 -0.37 -9.93
CA ASN A 41 -12.02 0.86 -9.79
C ASN A 41 -11.17 2.15 -9.79
N ALA A 42 -9.92 2.10 -10.24
CA ALA A 42 -9.01 3.25 -10.25
C ALA A 42 -9.56 4.46 -11.02
N ALA A 43 -10.29 4.23 -12.12
CA ALA A 43 -10.87 5.31 -12.94
C ALA A 43 -11.98 6.06 -12.17
N GLU A 44 -12.87 5.33 -11.52
CA GLU A 44 -13.97 5.90 -10.71
C GLU A 44 -13.40 6.74 -9.55
N LEU A 45 -12.47 6.19 -8.79
CA LEU A 45 -11.83 6.88 -7.68
C LEU A 45 -11.06 8.13 -8.13
N ARG A 46 -10.46 8.09 -9.33
CA ARG A 46 -9.79 9.24 -9.95
C ARG A 46 -10.77 10.36 -10.27
N GLU A 47 -11.93 10.04 -10.82
CA GLU A 47 -12.99 11.02 -11.11
C GLU A 47 -13.52 11.67 -9.83
N GLU A 48 -13.73 10.89 -8.77
CA GLU A 48 -14.14 11.42 -7.47
C GLU A 48 -13.12 12.37 -6.87
N LEU A 49 -11.81 11.98 -6.88
CA LEU A 49 -10.73 12.84 -6.41
C LEU A 49 -10.65 14.14 -7.22
N ALA A 50 -10.82 14.07 -8.53
CA ALA A 50 -10.83 15.25 -9.39
C ALA A 50 -12.03 16.16 -9.10
N ALA A 51 -13.21 15.60 -8.87
CA ALA A 51 -14.41 16.33 -8.47
C ALA A 51 -14.26 17.02 -7.09
N ALA A 52 -13.49 16.40 -6.18
CA ALA A 52 -13.12 16.99 -4.90
C ALA A 52 -11.98 18.03 -5.00
N GLY A 53 -11.49 18.31 -6.21
CA GLY A 53 -10.46 19.33 -6.46
C GLY A 53 -9.02 18.84 -6.36
N HIS A 54 -8.80 17.53 -6.20
CA HIS A 54 -7.47 16.94 -6.14
C HIS A 54 -6.94 16.69 -7.56
N ARG A 55 -5.77 17.22 -7.87
CA ARG A 55 -5.11 17.01 -9.16
C ARG A 55 -4.14 15.84 -9.06
N LEU A 56 -4.34 14.85 -9.92
CA LEU A 56 -3.43 13.73 -10.08
C LEU A 56 -2.52 13.98 -11.28
N ALA A 57 -1.22 13.75 -11.09
CA ALA A 57 -0.17 14.08 -12.06
C ALA A 57 0.18 12.91 -12.99
N THR A 58 -0.13 11.68 -12.55
CA THR A 58 0.25 10.44 -13.23
C THR A 58 -0.99 9.66 -13.72
N THR A 59 -0.78 8.60 -14.47
CA THR A 59 -1.84 7.67 -14.87
C THR A 59 -1.86 6.41 -13.99
N ALA A 60 -0.97 6.33 -12.99
CA ALA A 60 -0.85 5.16 -12.13
C ALA A 60 -2.01 5.09 -11.12
N ASP A 61 -2.53 3.90 -10.88
CA ASP A 61 -3.46 3.62 -9.80
C ASP A 61 -2.84 3.82 -8.42
N THR A 62 -1.53 3.65 -8.31
CA THR A 62 -0.72 3.96 -7.11
C THR A 62 -0.96 5.38 -6.61
N GLU A 63 -1.07 6.36 -7.53
CA GLU A 63 -1.34 7.76 -7.15
C GLU A 63 -2.73 7.94 -6.57
N VAL A 64 -3.71 7.20 -7.07
CA VAL A 64 -5.08 7.21 -6.54
C VAL A 64 -5.08 6.75 -5.08
N ILE A 65 -4.42 5.63 -4.78
CA ILE A 65 -4.29 5.11 -3.41
C ILE A 65 -3.60 6.16 -2.51
N ALA A 66 -2.48 6.69 -2.96
CA ALA A 66 -1.72 7.67 -2.20
C ALA A 66 -2.53 8.95 -1.95
N ALA A 67 -3.29 9.44 -2.95
CA ALA A 67 -4.12 10.63 -2.83
C ALA A 67 -5.29 10.44 -1.85
N LEU A 68 -5.94 9.27 -1.85
CA LEU A 68 -6.99 8.94 -0.88
C LEU A 68 -6.47 9.05 0.56
N ILE A 69 -5.32 8.44 0.85
CA ILE A 69 -4.72 8.46 2.19
C ILE A 69 -4.19 9.85 2.55
N ALA A 70 -3.52 10.51 1.62
CA ALA A 70 -2.86 11.80 1.87
C ALA A 70 -3.85 12.95 2.15
N ASN A 71 -5.07 12.86 1.63
CA ASN A 71 -6.10 13.89 1.79
C ASN A 71 -7.16 13.56 2.85
N ASP A 72 -7.16 12.36 3.42
CA ASP A 72 -8.07 12.00 4.50
C ASP A 72 -7.61 12.67 5.81
N PRO A 73 -8.46 13.50 6.46
CA PRO A 73 -8.10 14.20 7.70
C PRO A 73 -8.09 13.31 8.96
N ALA A 74 -8.55 12.06 8.87
CA ALA A 74 -8.53 11.11 9.98
C ALA A 74 -7.11 10.80 10.44
N GLN A 75 -6.93 10.13 11.58
CA GLN A 75 -5.63 9.62 12.00
C GLN A 75 -5.10 8.63 10.95
N LEU A 76 -3.78 8.41 10.92
CA LEU A 76 -3.12 7.64 9.85
C LEU A 76 -3.71 6.23 9.66
N ASP A 77 -3.95 5.51 10.75
CA ASP A 77 -4.54 4.18 10.75
C ASP A 77 -5.94 4.17 10.14
N GLU A 78 -6.78 5.10 10.55
CA GLU A 78 -8.14 5.23 10.03
C GLU A 78 -8.14 5.73 8.57
N ALA A 79 -7.25 6.65 8.20
CA ALA A 79 -7.11 7.13 6.82
C ALA A 79 -6.74 6.00 5.86
N VAL A 80 -5.80 5.12 6.27
CA VAL A 80 -5.45 3.93 5.48
C VAL A 80 -6.62 2.94 5.45
N ALA A 81 -7.29 2.71 6.58
CA ALA A 81 -8.46 1.83 6.64
C ALA A 81 -9.61 2.34 5.76
N ASN A 82 -9.87 3.65 5.74
CA ASN A 82 -10.86 4.27 4.86
C ASN A 82 -10.52 4.06 3.38
N ALA A 83 -9.26 4.24 3.00
CA ALA A 83 -8.81 3.94 1.66
C ALA A 83 -9.01 2.45 1.32
N MET A 84 -8.56 1.52 2.18
CA MET A 84 -8.70 0.07 1.96
C MET A 84 -10.15 -0.37 1.69
N ARG A 85 -11.13 0.21 2.40
CA ARG A 85 -12.56 -0.11 2.21
C ARG A 85 -13.12 0.34 0.87
N ARG A 86 -12.42 1.24 0.18
CA ARG A 86 -12.82 1.81 -1.11
C ARG A 86 -12.11 1.18 -2.30
N LEU A 87 -10.96 0.55 -2.06
CA LEU A 87 -10.17 -0.07 -3.12
C LEU A 87 -10.79 -1.39 -3.57
N ASP A 88 -10.92 -1.59 -4.88
CA ASP A 88 -11.26 -2.87 -5.48
C ASP A 88 -10.16 -3.30 -6.45
N GLY A 89 -9.78 -4.59 -6.39
CA GLY A 89 -8.71 -5.17 -7.18
C GLY A 89 -7.71 -5.95 -6.37
N ALA A 90 -6.56 -6.21 -6.97
CA ALA A 90 -5.43 -6.89 -6.33
C ALA A 90 -4.42 -5.84 -5.87
N PHE A 91 -4.05 -5.83 -4.59
CA PHE A 91 -3.02 -4.93 -4.09
C PHE A 91 -2.26 -5.46 -2.88
N SER A 92 -0.95 -5.30 -2.92
CA SER A 92 -0.05 -5.36 -1.77
C SER A 92 0.74 -4.08 -1.73
N ILE A 93 0.65 -3.38 -0.62
CA ILE A 93 1.15 -2.01 -0.47
C ILE A 93 2.17 -1.95 0.65
N VAL A 94 3.26 -1.22 0.40
CA VAL A 94 4.15 -0.70 1.43
C VAL A 94 4.18 0.81 1.34
N ALA A 95 4.13 1.50 2.46
CA ALA A 95 4.17 2.96 2.48
C ALA A 95 4.93 3.51 3.69
N LEU A 96 5.35 4.78 3.59
CA LEU A 96 5.92 5.55 4.68
C LEU A 96 5.12 6.84 4.86
N SER A 97 4.67 7.08 6.07
CA SER A 97 4.04 8.34 6.48
C SER A 97 4.19 8.53 7.99
N GLU A 98 4.33 9.76 8.44
CA GLU A 98 4.35 10.13 9.87
C GLU A 98 5.35 9.30 10.70
N GLY A 99 6.51 8.95 10.12
CA GLY A 99 7.54 8.15 10.79
C GLY A 99 7.22 6.66 10.95
N LYS A 100 6.16 6.15 10.30
CA LYS A 100 5.75 4.75 10.34
C LYS A 100 5.92 4.06 8.99
N LEU A 101 6.30 2.78 9.03
CA LEU A 101 6.16 1.87 7.91
C LEU A 101 4.74 1.29 7.95
N ILE A 102 4.08 1.30 6.81
CA ILE A 102 2.70 0.85 6.63
C ILE A 102 2.72 -0.31 5.64
N ALA A 103 2.00 -1.38 5.94
CA ALA A 103 1.82 -2.49 5.02
C ALA A 103 0.37 -2.95 5.03
N PHE A 104 -0.24 -3.15 3.85
CA PHE A 104 -1.60 -3.66 3.77
C PHE A 104 -1.84 -4.44 2.48
N ARG A 105 -2.81 -5.34 2.54
CA ARG A 105 -3.08 -6.31 1.49
C ARG A 105 -4.57 -6.36 1.14
N ASP A 106 -4.89 -6.64 -0.11
CA ASP A 106 -6.27 -6.81 -0.58
C ASP A 106 -7.00 -7.96 0.14
N PRO A 107 -8.35 -7.90 0.24
CA PRO A 107 -9.14 -8.87 1.00
C PRO A 107 -9.15 -10.29 0.42
N ARG A 108 -8.70 -10.47 -0.84
CA ARG A 108 -8.56 -11.79 -1.49
C ARG A 108 -7.13 -12.33 -1.37
N GLY A 109 -6.17 -11.49 -0.92
CA GLY A 109 -4.76 -11.87 -0.82
C GLY A 109 -4.14 -12.26 -2.16
N MET A 110 -4.54 -11.63 -3.26
CA MET A 110 -4.13 -11.98 -4.62
C MET A 110 -2.63 -11.75 -4.86
N ARG A 111 -2.04 -10.74 -4.20
CA ARG A 111 -0.60 -10.50 -4.23
C ARG A 111 0.01 -10.84 -2.89
N PRO A 112 1.18 -11.50 -2.86
CA PRO A 112 1.84 -11.83 -1.61
C PRO A 112 2.37 -10.58 -0.90
N LEU A 113 2.45 -10.65 0.42
CA LEU A 113 3.11 -9.65 1.27
C LEU A 113 3.53 -10.34 2.55
N SER A 114 4.81 -10.26 2.89
CA SER A 114 5.41 -10.97 4.02
C SER A 114 6.06 -10.01 5.00
N LEU A 115 5.90 -10.30 6.28
CA LEU A 115 6.55 -9.64 7.41
C LEU A 115 7.70 -10.51 7.89
N GLY A 116 8.84 -9.91 8.16
CA GLY A 116 10.03 -10.58 8.69
C GLY A 116 10.81 -9.73 9.67
N ARG A 117 11.87 -10.32 10.19
CA ARG A 117 12.81 -9.71 11.12
C ARG A 117 14.24 -9.75 10.59
N LEU A 118 14.95 -8.64 10.68
CA LEU A 118 16.37 -8.53 10.37
C LEU A 118 17.07 -7.81 11.52
N ASP A 119 17.96 -8.49 12.22
CA ASP A 119 18.74 -7.94 13.36
C ASP A 119 17.86 -7.26 14.45
N GLY A 120 16.63 -7.75 14.62
CA GLY A 120 15.66 -7.21 15.57
C GLY A 120 14.71 -6.17 14.98
N ASP A 121 14.99 -5.62 13.81
CA ASP A 121 14.13 -4.67 13.09
C ASP A 121 13.09 -5.37 12.21
N TRP A 122 12.01 -4.65 11.91
CA TRP A 122 10.95 -5.15 11.05
C TRP A 122 11.26 -4.91 9.56
N VAL A 123 11.00 -5.93 8.76
CA VAL A 123 11.12 -5.88 7.30
C VAL A 123 9.84 -6.38 6.67
N VAL A 124 9.39 -5.69 5.62
CA VAL A 124 8.24 -6.12 4.80
C VAL A 124 8.70 -6.30 3.36
N ALA A 125 8.33 -7.41 2.75
CA ALA A 125 8.64 -7.70 1.35
C ALA A 125 7.45 -8.32 0.63
N SER A 126 7.37 -8.13 -0.68
CA SER A 126 6.34 -8.77 -1.50
C SER A 126 6.44 -10.29 -1.43
N GLU A 127 7.67 -10.84 -1.36
CA GLU A 127 7.89 -12.28 -1.36
C GLU A 127 8.97 -12.68 -0.35
N THR A 128 8.87 -13.90 0.18
CA THR A 128 9.81 -14.44 1.17
C THR A 128 11.23 -14.57 0.63
N CYS A 129 11.40 -14.83 -0.68
CA CYS A 129 12.74 -14.88 -1.28
C CYS A 129 13.51 -13.57 -1.15
N ALA A 130 12.83 -12.41 -1.06
CA ALA A 130 13.48 -11.14 -0.81
C ALA A 130 13.95 -11.02 0.65
N LEU A 131 13.21 -11.60 1.60
CA LEU A 131 13.63 -11.69 2.99
C LEU A 131 14.86 -12.61 3.13
N ASP A 132 14.84 -13.77 2.46
CA ASP A 132 15.97 -14.72 2.44
C ASP A 132 17.27 -14.08 1.90
N LEU A 133 17.14 -13.28 0.82
CA LEU A 133 18.30 -12.60 0.21
C LEU A 133 19.00 -11.62 1.14
N VAL A 134 18.27 -10.97 2.04
CA VAL A 134 18.83 -10.03 3.02
C VAL A 134 19.16 -10.69 4.35
N GLY A 135 18.89 -11.99 4.50
CA GLY A 135 19.10 -12.75 5.74
C GLY A 135 18.07 -12.46 6.82
N ALA A 136 16.87 -11.97 6.45
CA ALA A 136 15.78 -11.74 7.38
C ALA A 136 15.02 -13.04 7.66
N GLU A 137 14.61 -13.24 8.90
CA GLU A 137 13.73 -14.34 9.29
C GLU A 137 12.30 -14.02 8.94
N VAL A 138 11.60 -14.94 8.25
CA VAL A 138 10.19 -14.80 7.95
C VAL A 138 9.37 -14.96 9.21
N GLU A 139 8.62 -13.94 9.60
CA GLU A 139 7.70 -14.00 10.75
C GLU A 139 6.36 -14.60 10.33
N ARG A 140 5.72 -14.02 9.32
CA ARG A 140 4.45 -14.47 8.75
C ARG A 140 4.07 -13.73 7.47
N GLU A 141 3.08 -14.24 6.77
CA GLU A 141 2.39 -13.45 5.75
C GLU A 141 1.48 -12.39 6.38
N VAL A 142 1.30 -11.26 5.68
CA VAL A 142 0.24 -10.29 5.95
C VAL A 142 -1.08 -10.89 5.47
N ARG A 143 -2.08 -10.95 6.34
CA ARG A 143 -3.36 -11.59 6.02
C ARG A 143 -4.13 -10.78 4.98
N PRO A 144 -4.99 -11.42 4.18
CA PRO A 144 -5.92 -10.72 3.31
C PRO A 144 -6.77 -9.72 4.09
N GLY A 145 -6.88 -8.47 3.61
CA GLY A 145 -7.61 -7.39 4.27
C GLY A 145 -6.98 -6.82 5.54
N GLU A 146 -5.74 -7.21 5.86
CA GLU A 146 -5.01 -6.74 7.03
C GLU A 146 -4.22 -5.46 6.74
N LEU A 147 -4.20 -4.56 7.72
CA LEU A 147 -3.34 -3.39 7.83
C LEU A 147 -2.32 -3.61 8.95
N LEU A 148 -1.06 -3.33 8.66
CA LEU A 148 0.02 -3.24 9.63
C LEU A 148 0.52 -1.79 9.70
N LEU A 149 0.64 -1.26 10.91
CA LEU A 149 1.39 -0.05 11.23
C LEU A 149 2.62 -0.44 12.04
N ILE A 150 3.78 -0.09 11.56
CA ILE A 150 5.06 -0.58 12.06
C ILE A 150 5.93 0.62 12.44
N ASP A 151 6.29 0.68 13.70
CA ASP A 151 7.35 1.53 14.26
C ASP A 151 8.31 0.63 15.06
N GLU A 152 8.49 0.84 16.35
CA GLU A 152 9.21 -0.10 17.22
C GLU A 152 8.41 -1.41 17.42
N GLN A 153 7.10 -1.33 17.28
CA GLN A 153 6.16 -2.45 17.39
C GLN A 153 5.30 -2.57 16.14
N VAL A 154 4.65 -3.71 15.97
CA VAL A 154 3.67 -3.94 14.91
C VAL A 154 2.27 -3.88 15.49
N ALA A 155 1.52 -2.85 15.10
CA ALA A 155 0.07 -2.82 15.29
C ALA A 155 -0.60 -3.46 14.08
N SER A 156 -1.51 -4.38 14.31
CA SER A 156 -2.22 -5.14 13.27
C SER A 156 -3.72 -4.95 13.42
N GLN A 157 -4.40 -4.68 12.31
CA GLN A 157 -5.85 -4.51 12.25
C GLN A 157 -6.42 -5.25 11.04
N GLN A 158 -7.46 -6.06 11.24
CA GLN A 158 -8.28 -6.59 10.16
C GLN A 158 -9.27 -5.50 9.73
N VAL A 159 -9.01 -4.83 8.61
CA VAL A 159 -9.80 -3.69 8.11
C VAL A 159 -10.96 -4.14 7.25
N VAL A 160 -10.69 -5.06 6.31
CA VAL A 160 -11.68 -5.63 5.41
C VAL A 160 -11.77 -7.12 5.70
N PRO A 161 -12.98 -7.70 5.83
CA PRO A 161 -13.12 -9.15 5.97
C PRO A 161 -12.43 -9.89 4.82
N VAL A 162 -11.92 -11.08 5.10
CA VAL A 162 -11.36 -11.95 4.07
C VAL A 162 -12.45 -12.30 3.08
N ASP A 163 -12.18 -12.12 1.79
CA ASP A 163 -13.08 -12.53 0.71
C ASP A 163 -12.59 -13.86 0.15
N ASP A 164 -13.12 -14.95 0.65
CA ASP A 164 -12.78 -16.31 0.24
C ASP A 164 -13.38 -16.69 -1.14
N GLY A 165 -13.96 -15.73 -1.85
CA GLY A 165 -14.56 -15.94 -3.17
C GLY A 165 -15.73 -16.91 -3.11
N GLY A 166 -16.64 -16.75 -2.16
CA GLY A 166 -17.74 -17.67 -1.87
C GLY A 166 -18.41 -18.21 -3.14
N ALA A 167 -18.54 -19.52 -3.18
CA ALA A 167 -19.16 -20.31 -4.25
C ALA A 167 -20.64 -20.01 -4.41
#